data_6cd1f0d14bb6c7c742366f1924efc8bb
#
_entry.id   6cd1f0d14bb6c7c742366f1924efc8bb
#
_cell.length_a   1.000
_cell.length_b   1.000
_cell.length_c   1.000
_cell.angle_alpha   90.00
_cell.angle_beta   90.00
_cell.angle_gamma   90.00
#
_symmetry.space_group_name_H-M   'P 1'
#
loop_
_entity.id
_entity.type
_entity.pdbx_description
1 polymer ?
#
loop_
_entity_poly.entity_id
_entity_poly.type
_entity_poly.pdbx_seq_one_letter_code
_entity_poly.pdbx_strand_id
1 'polypeptide(L)'
;AHNDANAQVYLRLLGGEAVASQLLHYKGNGEFVQSMSSFGDISGVSIKVIELMFPLHFGNFAGVFVKLLWVLLGLSTALLPISGMMMWLAKRTRGSSPSLSLQAYARWNRFIIGSCGGLVLASFVLFPVQVVLNHTVIGVAQNSFFGPVFFYTWLAWLLFSVLLIDYKNYFKLTLFLCGASLALVLPLNILFGVSNVINLN
;
A
#
# COMPACT_ATOMS: atom_id res chain seq x y z
N ALA A 1 30.31 13.93 20.62
CA ALA A 1 30.11 12.62 21.22
C ALA A 1 29.93 12.83 22.71
N HIS A 2 28.71 12.82 23.19
CA HIS A 2 28.42 13.03 24.60
C HIS A 2 28.46 11.69 25.33
N ASN A 3 29.47 11.54 26.18
CA ASN A 3 29.60 10.45 27.14
C ASN A 3 28.63 10.73 28.33
N ASP A 4 27.34 10.77 28.03
CA ASP A 4 26.34 10.95 29.06
C ASP A 4 25.94 9.54 29.57
N ALA A 5 26.30 9.27 30.83
CA ALA A 5 25.96 7.99 31.48
C ALA A 5 24.44 7.74 31.56
N ASN A 6 23.64 8.79 31.43
CA ASN A 6 22.17 8.71 31.40
C ASN A 6 21.61 8.59 29.98
N ALA A 7 22.44 8.63 28.94
CA ALA A 7 21.98 8.39 27.57
C ALA A 7 21.43 6.97 27.43
N GLN A 8 20.34 6.85 26.69
CA GLN A 8 19.72 5.56 26.35
C GLN A 8 19.85 5.33 24.85
N VAL A 9 20.32 4.16 24.49
CA VAL A 9 20.49 3.76 23.09
C VAL A 9 19.55 2.60 22.78
N TYR A 10 18.68 2.79 21.81
CA TYR A 10 17.77 1.77 21.33
C TYR A 10 18.22 1.27 19.96
N LEU A 11 18.60 0.01 19.89
CA LEU A 11 18.97 -0.66 18.64
C LEU A 11 17.81 -1.53 18.17
N ARG A 12 17.25 -1.20 17.04
CA ARG A 12 16.21 -2.02 16.40
C ARG A 12 16.87 -3.05 15.50
N LEU A 13 16.77 -4.31 15.87
CA LEU A 13 17.14 -5.42 15.01
C LEU A 13 16.01 -5.68 14.01
N LEU A 14 16.24 -5.31 12.78
CA LEU A 14 15.38 -5.70 11.66
C LEU A 14 15.90 -7.05 11.17
N GLY A 15 15.23 -8.11 11.57
CA GLY A 15 15.68 -9.46 11.24
C GLY A 15 15.67 -9.73 9.74
N GLY A 16 16.80 -10.11 9.17
CA GLY A 16 16.90 -10.62 7.80
C GLY A 16 16.24 -11.98 7.64
N GLU A 17 16.30 -12.84 8.66
CA GLU A 17 15.68 -14.16 8.72
C GLU A 17 14.85 -14.40 9.99
N ALA A 18 14.89 -13.48 10.96
CA ALA A 18 14.13 -13.59 12.18
C ALA A 18 12.67 -13.17 11.96
N VAL A 19 11.77 -14.01 12.43
CA VAL A 19 10.31 -13.78 12.35
C VAL A 19 9.86 -12.64 13.25
N ALA A 20 10.69 -12.19 14.21
CA ALA A 20 10.34 -11.09 15.12
C ALA A 20 11.40 -9.98 15.08
N SER A 21 10.95 -8.73 15.06
CA SER A 21 11.83 -7.57 15.25
C SER A 21 11.99 -7.30 16.75
N GLN A 22 13.25 -7.21 17.21
CA GLN A 22 13.57 -6.91 18.61
C GLN A 22 14.14 -5.51 18.73
N LEU A 23 13.81 -4.85 19.83
CA LEU A 23 14.39 -3.60 20.25
C LEU A 23 15.31 -3.87 21.44
N LEU A 24 16.61 -3.66 21.27
CA LEU A 24 17.58 -3.79 22.33
C LEU A 24 17.83 -2.44 22.99
N HIS A 25 17.73 -2.38 24.28
CA HIS A 25 17.94 -1.19 25.07
C HIS A 25 19.29 -1.28 25.80
N TYR A 26 20.15 -0.29 25.56
CA TYR A 26 21.46 -0.13 26.18
C TYR A 26 21.53 1.21 26.91
N LYS A 27 22.29 1.27 28.00
CA LYS A 27 22.71 2.54 28.62
C LYS A 27 23.83 3.19 27.78
N GLY A 28 24.05 4.48 27.98
CA GLY A 28 25.10 5.24 27.29
C GLY A 28 26.54 4.72 27.54
N ASN A 29 26.73 3.92 28.60
CA ASN A 29 27.98 3.23 28.89
C ASN A 29 28.14 1.89 28.15
N GLY A 30 27.16 1.49 27.31
CA GLY A 30 27.17 0.23 26.59
C GLY A 30 26.60 -0.97 27.35
N GLU A 31 26.13 -0.78 28.59
CA GLU A 31 25.53 -1.85 29.39
C GLU A 31 24.15 -2.23 28.80
N PHE A 32 23.93 -3.52 28.57
CA PHE A 32 22.63 -4.04 28.13
C PHE A 32 21.61 -3.97 29.27
N VAL A 33 20.46 -3.37 29.03
CA VAL A 33 19.40 -3.23 30.02
C VAL A 33 18.35 -4.30 29.81
N GLN A 34 17.75 -4.34 28.62
CA GLN A 34 16.68 -5.30 28.32
C GLN A 34 16.44 -5.43 26.82
N SER A 35 15.80 -6.52 26.44
CA SER A 35 15.23 -6.74 25.13
C SER A 35 13.72 -6.49 25.21
N MET A 36 13.21 -5.66 24.30
CA MET A 36 11.79 -5.30 24.24
C MET A 36 11.23 -5.70 22.89
N SER A 37 9.91 -5.85 22.81
CA SER A 37 9.21 -5.90 21.54
C SER A 37 9.34 -4.56 20.79
N SER A 38 9.42 -4.61 19.47
CA SER A 38 9.38 -3.39 18.64
C SER A 38 8.08 -2.60 18.75
N PHE A 39 7.07 -3.16 19.40
CA PHE A 39 5.76 -2.53 19.63
C PHE A 39 5.59 -1.97 21.06
N GLY A 40 6.67 -1.94 21.83
CA GLY A 40 6.68 -1.40 23.20
C GLY A 40 6.58 -2.46 24.31
N ASP A 41 6.34 -2.01 25.51
CA ASP A 41 6.31 -2.84 26.74
C ASP A 41 4.92 -3.47 26.99
N ILE A 42 4.28 -3.95 25.91
CA ILE A 42 3.00 -4.65 26.03
C ILE A 42 3.30 -6.14 26.26
N SER A 43 3.04 -6.63 27.46
CA SER A 43 3.20 -8.04 27.81
C SER A 43 1.94 -8.84 27.45
N GLY A 44 2.11 -10.10 27.07
CA GLY A 44 1.01 -11.05 26.89
C GLY A 44 0.92 -11.70 25.50
N VAL A 45 -0.13 -12.48 25.30
CA VAL A 45 -0.38 -13.23 24.07
C VAL A 45 -0.60 -12.30 22.88
N SER A 46 -1.26 -11.15 23.12
CA SER A 46 -1.59 -10.18 22.07
C SER A 46 -0.36 -9.65 21.35
N ILE A 47 0.72 -9.35 22.07
CA ILE A 47 1.97 -8.86 21.47
C ILE A 47 2.64 -9.93 20.60
N LYS A 48 2.65 -11.18 21.07
CA LYS A 48 3.22 -12.31 20.30
C LYS A 48 2.47 -12.53 18.99
N VAL A 49 1.15 -12.37 19.02
CA VAL A 49 0.32 -12.45 17.80
C VAL A 49 0.67 -11.32 16.83
N ILE A 50 0.80 -10.08 17.32
CA ILE A 50 1.18 -8.93 16.47
C ILE A 50 2.58 -9.12 15.90
N GLU A 51 3.55 -9.53 16.72
CA GLU A 51 4.93 -9.79 16.30
C GLU A 51 5.02 -10.88 15.22
N LEU A 52 4.17 -11.91 15.29
CA LEU A 52 4.09 -12.95 14.27
C LEU A 52 3.33 -12.48 13.02
N MET A 53 2.27 -11.72 13.20
CA MET A 53 1.45 -11.23 12.08
C MET A 53 2.23 -10.29 11.15
N PHE A 54 3.08 -9.42 11.69
CA PHE A 54 3.83 -8.46 10.89
C PHE A 54 4.75 -9.11 9.85
N PRO A 55 5.69 -9.99 10.21
CA PRO A 55 6.54 -10.69 9.25
C PRO A 55 5.74 -11.55 8.27
N LEU A 56 4.69 -12.23 8.77
CA LEU A 56 3.79 -13.01 7.93
C LEU A 56 3.05 -12.12 6.91
N HIS A 57 2.53 -10.97 7.34
CA HIS A 57 1.81 -10.07 6.45
C HIS A 57 2.70 -9.50 5.34
N PHE A 58 3.93 -9.13 5.67
CA PHE A 58 4.87 -8.54 4.70
C PHE A 58 5.78 -9.56 3.99
N GLY A 59 5.75 -10.83 4.38
CA GLY A 59 6.58 -11.87 3.77
C GLY A 59 8.09 -11.67 3.96
N ASN A 60 8.51 -11.05 5.06
CA ASN A 60 9.92 -10.66 5.27
C ASN A 60 10.79 -11.73 5.93
N PHE A 61 10.36 -13.00 5.96
CA PHE A 61 11.02 -14.05 6.74
C PHE A 61 11.73 -15.13 5.90
N ALA A 62 11.51 -15.23 4.59
CA ALA A 62 12.13 -16.29 3.77
C ALA A 62 12.48 -15.83 2.35
N GLY A 63 13.06 -14.65 2.22
CA GLY A 63 13.62 -14.14 0.98
C GLY A 63 12.61 -13.87 -0.14
N VAL A 64 13.11 -13.85 -1.37
CA VAL A 64 12.34 -13.46 -2.57
C VAL A 64 11.22 -14.45 -2.89
N PHE A 65 11.44 -15.74 -2.65
CA PHE A 65 10.44 -16.78 -2.96
C PHE A 65 9.13 -16.57 -2.21
N VAL A 66 9.19 -16.29 -0.91
CA VAL A 66 8.00 -16.03 -0.09
C VAL A 66 7.32 -14.72 -0.53
N LYS A 67 8.09 -13.70 -0.86
CA LYS A 67 7.52 -12.45 -1.41
C LYS A 67 6.74 -12.68 -2.70
N LEU A 68 7.27 -13.48 -3.62
CA LEU A 68 6.55 -13.86 -4.85
C LEU A 68 5.28 -14.65 -4.55
N LEU A 69 5.35 -15.62 -3.62
CA LEU A 69 4.17 -16.35 -3.18
C LEU A 69 3.10 -15.42 -2.58
N TRP A 70 3.51 -14.46 -1.75
CA TRP A 70 2.61 -13.44 -1.17
C TRP A 70 1.97 -12.56 -2.24
N VAL A 71 2.72 -12.15 -3.26
CA VAL A 71 2.17 -11.40 -4.40
C VAL A 71 1.11 -12.22 -5.13
N LEU A 72 1.36 -13.50 -5.39
CA LEU A 72 0.39 -14.38 -6.06
C LEU A 72 -0.86 -14.61 -5.22
N LEU A 73 -0.70 -14.86 -3.92
CA LEU A 73 -1.82 -15.03 -3.00
C LEU A 73 -2.63 -13.75 -2.85
N GLY A 74 -1.96 -12.60 -2.72
CA GLY A 74 -2.60 -11.28 -2.65
C GLY A 74 -3.39 -10.96 -3.91
N LEU A 75 -2.81 -11.23 -5.10
CA LEU A 75 -3.49 -11.06 -6.38
C LEU A 75 -4.72 -11.99 -6.48
N SER A 76 -4.57 -13.25 -6.10
CA SER A 76 -5.68 -14.22 -6.09
C SER A 76 -6.80 -13.77 -5.15
N THR A 77 -6.45 -13.32 -3.95
CA THR A 77 -7.42 -12.82 -2.96
C THR A 77 -8.13 -11.55 -3.45
N ALA A 78 -7.47 -10.70 -4.22
CA ALA A 78 -8.08 -9.53 -4.82
C ALA A 78 -9.03 -9.87 -5.99
N LEU A 79 -8.69 -10.90 -6.79
CA LEU A 79 -9.50 -11.30 -7.95
C LEU A 79 -10.74 -12.12 -7.59
N LEU A 80 -10.70 -12.90 -6.49
CA LEU A 80 -11.81 -13.75 -6.06
C LEU A 80 -13.11 -12.96 -5.78
N PRO A 81 -13.13 -11.90 -4.98
CA PRO A 81 -14.37 -11.14 -4.74
C PRO A 81 -14.88 -10.43 -6.00
N ILE A 82 -13.99 -9.96 -6.88
CA ILE A 82 -14.38 -9.32 -8.15
C ILE A 82 -15.07 -10.33 -9.05
N SER A 83 -14.45 -11.48 -9.30
CA SER A 83 -15.01 -12.53 -10.14
C SER A 83 -16.29 -13.12 -9.56
N GLY A 84 -16.34 -13.33 -8.24
CA GLY A 84 -17.53 -13.79 -7.52
C GLY A 84 -18.71 -12.83 -7.67
N MET A 85 -18.48 -11.52 -7.52
CA MET A 85 -19.50 -10.51 -7.69
C MET A 85 -19.98 -10.41 -9.14
N MET A 86 -19.07 -10.51 -10.11
CA MET A 86 -19.44 -10.51 -11.52
C MET A 86 -20.26 -11.74 -11.90
N MET A 87 -19.90 -12.92 -11.41
CA MET A 87 -20.69 -14.16 -11.62
C MET A 87 -22.06 -14.06 -10.96
N TRP A 88 -22.14 -13.52 -9.75
CA TRP A 88 -23.40 -13.31 -9.05
C TRP A 88 -24.34 -12.37 -9.82
N LEU A 89 -23.82 -11.25 -10.33
CA LEU A 89 -24.56 -10.32 -11.18
C LEU A 89 -25.03 -11.00 -12.47
N ALA A 90 -24.15 -11.73 -13.15
CA ALA A 90 -24.46 -12.42 -14.40
C ALA A 90 -25.56 -13.48 -14.20
N LYS A 91 -25.54 -14.21 -13.08
CA LYS A 91 -26.58 -15.20 -12.77
C LYS A 91 -27.96 -14.55 -12.58
N ARG A 92 -28.02 -13.35 -12.01
CA ARG A 92 -29.29 -12.63 -11.77
C ARG A 92 -29.88 -11.96 -13.00
N THR A 93 -29.10 -11.76 -14.06
CA THR A 93 -29.56 -11.19 -15.34
C THR A 93 -29.95 -12.26 -16.37
N ARG A 94 -29.58 -13.54 -16.11
CA ARG A 94 -29.85 -14.65 -17.03
C ARG A 94 -31.04 -15.48 -16.51
N GLY A 95 -31.80 -16.05 -17.42
CA GLY A 95 -32.92 -16.95 -17.13
C GLY A 95 -34.27 -16.42 -17.59
N SER A 96 -35.30 -17.24 -17.46
CA SER A 96 -36.68 -16.92 -17.86
C SER A 96 -37.37 -15.87 -16.97
N SER A 97 -36.84 -15.64 -15.78
CA SER A 97 -37.32 -14.61 -14.82
C SER A 97 -36.14 -13.89 -14.18
N PRO A 98 -35.51 -12.93 -14.90
CA PRO A 98 -34.36 -12.22 -14.36
C PRO A 98 -34.78 -11.37 -13.17
N SER A 99 -34.09 -11.53 -12.03
CA SER A 99 -34.34 -10.76 -10.81
C SER A 99 -33.68 -9.36 -10.83
N LEU A 100 -32.84 -9.10 -11.84
CA LEU A 100 -32.13 -7.84 -12.00
C LEU A 100 -32.31 -7.31 -13.41
N SER A 101 -32.71 -6.04 -13.56
CA SER A 101 -32.82 -5.40 -14.85
C SER A 101 -31.44 -5.17 -15.49
N LEU A 102 -31.34 -5.13 -16.82
CA LEU A 102 -30.12 -4.86 -17.54
C LEU A 102 -29.48 -3.50 -17.17
N GLN A 103 -30.33 -2.50 -16.87
CA GLN A 103 -29.85 -1.20 -16.42
C GLN A 103 -29.24 -1.25 -15.02
N ALA A 104 -29.86 -2.01 -14.09
CA ALA A 104 -29.30 -2.22 -12.76
C ALA A 104 -28.00 -3.01 -12.82
N TYR A 105 -27.94 -4.04 -13.69
CA TYR A 105 -26.69 -4.78 -13.95
C TYR A 105 -25.59 -3.85 -14.42
N ALA A 106 -25.85 -3.01 -15.40
CA ALA A 106 -24.86 -2.08 -15.95
C ALA A 106 -24.33 -1.10 -14.88
N ARG A 107 -25.24 -0.59 -14.00
CA ARG A 107 -24.85 0.29 -12.89
C ARG A 107 -23.96 -0.41 -11.87
N TRP A 108 -24.34 -1.62 -11.42
CA TRP A 108 -23.54 -2.42 -10.50
C TRP A 108 -22.18 -2.79 -11.08
N ASN A 109 -22.15 -3.18 -12.37
CA ASN A 109 -20.90 -3.50 -13.03
C ASN A 109 -19.94 -2.31 -13.09
N ARG A 110 -20.44 -1.11 -13.42
CA ARG A 110 -19.65 0.13 -13.37
C ARG A 110 -19.13 0.44 -11.97
N PHE A 111 -19.97 0.27 -10.95
CA PHE A 111 -19.59 0.49 -9.57
C PHE A 111 -18.46 -0.46 -9.13
N ILE A 112 -18.58 -1.76 -9.42
CA ILE A 112 -17.58 -2.77 -9.05
C ILE A 112 -16.25 -2.50 -9.76
N ILE A 113 -16.30 -2.36 -11.09
CA ILE A 113 -15.11 -2.09 -11.89
C ILE A 113 -14.48 -0.74 -11.48
N GLY A 114 -15.31 0.28 -11.24
CA GLY A 114 -14.87 1.60 -10.80
C GLY A 114 -14.21 1.57 -9.44
N SER A 115 -14.80 0.88 -8.48
CA SER A 115 -14.24 0.74 -7.14
C SER A 115 -12.91 0.00 -7.15
N CYS A 116 -12.86 -1.17 -7.77
CA CYS A 116 -11.64 -1.99 -7.82
C CYS A 116 -10.54 -1.34 -8.68
N GLY A 117 -10.89 -0.83 -9.86
CA GLY A 117 -9.94 -0.13 -10.72
C GLY A 117 -9.43 1.17 -10.10
N GLY A 118 -10.30 1.87 -9.37
CA GLY A 118 -9.94 3.07 -8.62
C GLY A 118 -8.93 2.79 -7.50
N LEU A 119 -9.09 1.69 -6.76
CA LEU A 119 -8.12 1.28 -5.75
C LEU A 119 -6.74 1.00 -6.37
N VAL A 120 -6.72 0.30 -7.50
CA VAL A 120 -5.47 0.04 -8.22
C VAL A 120 -4.85 1.36 -8.68
N LEU A 121 -5.60 2.21 -9.36
CA LEU A 121 -5.11 3.51 -9.83
C LEU A 121 -4.59 4.39 -8.69
N ALA A 122 -5.34 4.48 -7.58
CA ALA A 122 -4.93 5.25 -6.41
C ALA A 122 -3.60 4.76 -5.84
N SER A 123 -3.38 3.44 -5.78
CA SER A 123 -2.11 2.85 -5.36
C SER A 123 -0.96 3.24 -6.30
N PHE A 124 -1.18 3.23 -7.62
CA PHE A 124 -0.15 3.60 -8.60
C PHE A 124 0.17 5.10 -8.60
N VAL A 125 -0.81 5.96 -8.35
CA VAL A 125 -0.61 7.41 -8.24
C VAL A 125 0.26 7.79 -7.04
N LEU A 126 0.27 6.98 -5.99
CA LEU A 126 1.14 7.25 -4.83
C LEU A 126 2.64 7.19 -5.18
N PHE A 127 3.07 6.43 -6.20
CA PHE A 127 4.49 6.37 -6.57
C PHE A 127 5.06 7.72 -7.03
N PRO A 128 4.50 8.41 -8.05
CA PRO A 128 4.99 9.74 -8.41
C PRO A 128 4.78 10.77 -7.29
N VAL A 129 3.68 10.67 -6.53
CA VAL A 129 3.44 11.54 -5.36
C VAL A 129 4.54 11.38 -4.32
N GLN A 130 4.96 10.15 -4.03
CA GLN A 130 6.08 9.87 -3.12
C GLN A 130 7.36 10.59 -3.57
N VAL A 131 7.68 10.54 -4.86
CA VAL A 131 8.87 11.21 -5.40
C VAL A 131 8.78 12.73 -5.19
N VAL A 132 7.64 13.33 -5.51
CA VAL A 132 7.42 14.77 -5.32
C VAL A 132 7.52 15.13 -3.84
N LEU A 133 6.85 14.42 -2.95
CA LEU A 133 6.87 14.71 -1.52
C LEU A 133 8.24 14.53 -0.88
N ASN A 134 9.03 13.56 -1.33
CA ASN A 134 10.39 13.36 -0.83
C ASN A 134 11.30 14.57 -1.09
N HIS A 135 11.02 15.33 -2.14
CA HIS A 135 11.83 16.49 -2.53
C HIS A 135 11.25 17.84 -2.09
N THR A 136 9.94 17.89 -1.82
CA THR A 136 9.26 19.16 -1.51
C THR A 136 8.85 19.29 -0.04
N VAL A 137 8.65 18.19 0.67
CA VAL A 137 8.16 18.19 2.06
C VAL A 137 9.10 17.39 2.94
N ILE A 138 9.63 18.02 3.99
CA ILE A 138 10.57 17.39 4.92
C ILE A 138 9.83 16.90 6.17
N GLY A 139 10.10 15.65 6.60
CA GLY A 139 9.72 15.14 7.90
C GLY A 139 8.32 14.52 7.99
N VAL A 140 7.74 14.55 9.19
CA VAL A 140 6.50 13.84 9.55
C VAL A 140 5.27 14.33 8.75
N ALA A 141 5.28 15.57 8.29
CA ALA A 141 4.20 16.15 7.48
C ALA A 141 3.96 15.40 6.16
N GLN A 142 4.99 14.75 5.61
CA GLN A 142 4.88 13.96 4.38
C GLN A 142 3.85 12.83 4.48
N ASN A 143 3.80 12.13 5.62
CA ASN A 143 2.90 10.99 5.82
C ASN A 143 1.42 11.39 5.83
N SER A 144 1.10 12.63 6.15
CA SER A 144 -0.28 13.14 6.20
C SER A 144 -0.93 13.29 4.81
N PHE A 145 -0.13 13.35 3.74
CA PHE A 145 -0.64 13.53 2.37
C PHE A 145 -1.06 12.22 1.69
N PHE A 146 -0.46 11.07 2.05
CA PHE A 146 -0.74 9.81 1.35
C PHE A 146 -2.18 9.35 1.47
N GLY A 147 -2.75 9.41 2.66
CA GLY A 147 -4.15 9.04 2.90
C GLY A 147 -5.12 9.87 2.06
N PRO A 148 -5.14 11.19 2.17
CA PRO A 148 -5.98 12.05 1.34
C PRO A 148 -5.80 11.83 -0.16
N VAL A 149 -4.56 11.78 -0.67
CA VAL A 149 -4.30 11.56 -2.11
C VAL A 149 -4.88 10.23 -2.56
N PHE A 150 -4.67 9.15 -1.80
CA PHE A 150 -5.22 7.85 -2.10
C PHE A 150 -6.75 7.88 -2.17
N PHE A 151 -7.41 8.36 -1.12
CA PHE A 151 -8.86 8.34 -1.05
C PHE A 151 -9.53 9.28 -2.05
N TYR A 152 -8.99 10.47 -2.30
CA TYR A 152 -9.53 11.37 -3.31
C TYR A 152 -9.34 10.83 -4.72
N THR A 153 -8.20 10.23 -5.03
CA THR A 153 -7.97 9.58 -6.33
C THR A 153 -8.94 8.41 -6.54
N TRP A 154 -9.08 7.55 -5.53
CA TRP A 154 -10.02 6.44 -5.57
C TRP A 154 -11.47 6.91 -5.77
N LEU A 155 -11.92 7.86 -4.96
CA LEU A 155 -13.29 8.39 -5.03
C LEU A 155 -13.57 9.09 -6.35
N ALA A 156 -12.65 9.92 -6.82
CA ALA A 156 -12.77 10.59 -8.11
C ALA A 156 -12.91 9.59 -9.26
N TRP A 157 -12.08 8.52 -9.25
CA TRP A 157 -12.12 7.48 -10.27
C TRP A 157 -13.40 6.65 -10.21
N LEU A 158 -13.90 6.34 -9.01
CA LEU A 158 -15.17 5.68 -8.80
C LEU A 158 -16.35 6.53 -9.36
N LEU A 159 -16.41 7.80 -9.01
CA LEU A 159 -17.44 8.71 -9.50
C LEU A 159 -17.40 8.85 -11.03
N PHE A 160 -16.20 8.98 -11.59
CA PHE A 160 -15.99 9.04 -13.03
C PHE A 160 -16.48 7.76 -13.74
N SER A 161 -16.23 6.58 -13.16
CA SER A 161 -16.73 5.31 -13.68
C SER A 161 -18.26 5.22 -13.68
N VAL A 162 -18.88 5.63 -12.60
CA VAL A 162 -20.35 5.54 -12.45
C VAL A 162 -21.06 6.52 -13.39
N LEU A 163 -20.51 7.73 -13.59
CA LEU A 163 -21.17 8.83 -14.28
C LEU A 163 -20.91 8.87 -15.79
N LEU A 164 -19.71 8.52 -16.26
CA LEU A 164 -19.25 9.00 -17.57
C LEU A 164 -18.85 7.95 -18.58
N ILE A 165 -18.60 6.65 -18.28
CA ILE A 165 -17.93 5.79 -19.24
C ILE A 165 -18.57 4.42 -19.47
N ASP A 166 -18.44 3.94 -20.72
CA ASP A 166 -18.61 2.55 -21.10
C ASP A 166 -17.48 1.69 -20.49
N TYR A 167 -17.83 0.56 -19.86
CA TYR A 167 -16.91 -0.28 -19.11
C TYR A 167 -15.67 -0.77 -19.89
N LYS A 168 -15.80 -0.95 -21.21
CA LYS A 168 -14.70 -1.40 -22.08
C LYS A 168 -13.56 -0.37 -22.17
N ASN A 169 -13.93 0.91 -22.29
CA ASN A 169 -12.96 2.00 -22.36
C ASN A 169 -12.38 2.32 -20.97
N TYR A 170 -13.16 2.13 -19.93
CA TYR A 170 -12.74 2.35 -18.54
C TYR A 170 -11.53 1.48 -18.14
N PHE A 171 -11.58 0.18 -18.46
CA PHE A 171 -10.46 -0.73 -18.15
C PHE A 171 -9.17 -0.33 -18.86
N LYS A 172 -9.24 -0.02 -20.14
CA LYS A 172 -8.09 0.46 -20.92
C LYS A 172 -7.52 1.75 -20.36
N LEU A 173 -8.40 2.70 -20.01
CA LEU A 173 -7.99 3.98 -19.44
C LEU A 173 -7.34 3.81 -18.07
N THR A 174 -7.89 2.94 -17.21
CA THR A 174 -7.28 2.61 -15.90
C THR A 174 -5.86 2.07 -16.08
N LEU A 175 -5.67 1.09 -16.95
CA LEU A 175 -4.35 0.51 -17.22
C LEU A 175 -3.38 1.55 -17.79
N PHE A 176 -3.84 2.38 -18.72
CA PHE A 176 -3.04 3.45 -19.28
C PHE A 176 -2.58 4.44 -18.21
N LEU A 177 -3.48 4.88 -17.33
CA LEU A 177 -3.15 5.82 -16.26
C LEU A 177 -2.23 5.19 -15.19
N CYS A 178 -2.40 3.92 -14.88
CA CYS A 178 -1.45 3.19 -14.03
C CYS A 178 -0.05 3.14 -14.64
N GLY A 179 0.04 2.81 -15.92
CA GLY A 179 1.30 2.81 -16.67
C GLY A 179 1.94 4.19 -16.75
N ALA A 180 1.15 5.22 -17.02
CA ALA A 180 1.61 6.62 -17.04
C ALA A 180 2.11 7.06 -15.66
N SER A 181 1.42 6.69 -14.58
CA SER A 181 1.86 7.00 -13.21
C SER A 181 3.23 6.38 -12.90
N LEU A 182 3.46 5.13 -13.30
CA LEU A 182 4.78 4.49 -13.15
C LEU A 182 5.85 5.14 -14.03
N ALA A 183 5.50 5.46 -15.28
CA ALA A 183 6.44 6.08 -16.21
C ALA A 183 6.89 7.47 -15.75
N LEU A 184 6.04 8.18 -14.98
CA LEU A 184 6.39 9.50 -14.41
C LEU A 184 7.42 9.43 -13.27
N VAL A 185 7.57 8.29 -12.60
CA VAL A 185 8.51 8.14 -11.47
C VAL A 185 9.94 8.45 -11.90
N LEU A 186 10.39 7.91 -13.02
CA LEU A 186 11.76 8.06 -13.49
C LEU A 186 12.10 9.52 -13.87
N PRO A 187 11.34 10.21 -14.74
CA PRO A 187 11.62 11.61 -15.09
C PRO A 187 11.51 12.55 -13.90
N LEU A 188 10.57 12.30 -12.95
CA LEU A 188 10.48 13.10 -11.72
C LEU A 188 11.72 12.93 -10.85
N ASN A 189 12.23 11.71 -10.67
CA ASN A 189 13.48 11.48 -9.93
C ASN A 189 14.67 12.17 -10.57
N ILE A 190 14.77 12.17 -11.91
CA ILE A 190 15.83 12.87 -12.63
C ILE A 190 15.69 14.38 -12.44
N LEU A 191 14.49 14.92 -12.63
CA LEU A 191 14.24 16.36 -12.52
C LEU A 191 14.59 16.90 -11.13
N PHE A 192 14.13 16.24 -10.08
CA PHE A 192 14.40 16.66 -8.70
C PHE A 192 15.82 16.31 -8.24
N GLY A 193 16.40 15.21 -8.73
CA GLY A 193 17.79 14.85 -8.45
C GLY A 193 18.79 15.87 -8.99
N VAL A 194 18.59 16.35 -10.22
CA VAL A 194 19.41 17.38 -10.84
C VAL A 194 19.29 18.72 -10.09
N SER A 195 18.08 19.10 -9.66
CA SER A 195 17.88 20.35 -8.91
C SER A 195 18.63 20.37 -7.57
N ASN A 196 18.72 19.23 -6.88
CA ASN A 196 19.46 19.13 -5.63
C ASN A 196 20.98 19.27 -5.82
N VAL A 197 21.54 18.77 -6.92
CA VAL A 197 22.96 18.91 -7.24
C VAL A 197 23.30 20.35 -7.57
N ILE A 198 22.43 21.09 -8.25
CA ILE A 198 22.65 22.50 -8.61
C ILE A 198 22.59 23.43 -7.37
N ASN A 199 21.73 23.10 -6.38
CA ASN A 199 21.59 23.91 -5.17
C ASN A 199 22.68 23.65 -4.12
N LEU A 200 23.59 22.70 -4.33
CA LEU A 200 24.73 22.40 -3.45
C LEU A 200 26.04 23.05 -3.90
N ASN A 201 26.05 23.76 -5.02
CA ASN A 201 27.14 24.58 -5.53
C ASN A 201 26.80 26.07 -5.38
#